data_dc49eb02993251a40c54cebb7ae2175d
#
_entry.id   dc49eb02993251a40c54cebb7ae2175d
#
_cell.length_a   1.000
_cell.length_b   1.000
_cell.length_c   1.000
_cell.angle_alpha   90.00
_cell.angle_beta   90.00
_cell.angle_gamma   90.00
#
_symmetry.space_group_name_H-M   'P 1'
#
loop_
_entity.id
_entity.type
_entity.pdbx_description
1 polymer ?
#
loop_
_entity_poly.entity_id
_entity_poly.type
_entity_poly.pdbx_seq_one_letter_code
_entity_poly.pdbx_strand_id
1 'polypeptide(L)'
;PGLTYQWYRNSTNSTTSSTLITGATNASYTPPSTGAGLTYYYCIVSASGNGCTSVTSSIVLVTVVADPTITVQPTAITQCIGGTSALSVTATGGTPSLTYQWFSNLSNSNSGGSAITGATSSTYTPSSLVAGTVYYYCVVSASGDGCASATSNAVAVIVQTTPSAGTIGSDQTICYNGDPAAFTSSSNGTGSGVISYIWQSSIDNSNFSTIASQNAATYDPPTGLTTTTTYRRLANDGTCNTTPTVSTGVWQVTVRPQFTSGTIASTGETICYNGNPGIIGSTTASSGGDGTITYKWQS
;
A
#
# COMPACT_ATOMS: atom_id res chain seq x y z
N PRO A 1 48.34 -62.76 -10.32
CA PRO A 1 46.92 -62.82 -10.60
C PRO A 1 46.31 -61.43 -10.44
N GLY A 2 45.59 -60.97 -11.50
CA GLY A 2 44.93 -59.69 -11.45
C GLY A 2 43.61 -59.81 -10.70
N LEU A 3 43.19 -58.68 -10.04
CA LEU A 3 41.85 -58.57 -9.51
C LEU A 3 40.85 -58.10 -10.55
N THR A 4 39.66 -58.64 -10.55
CA THR A 4 38.53 -58.22 -11.35
C THR A 4 37.41 -57.75 -10.44
N TYR A 5 36.69 -56.73 -10.87
CA TYR A 5 35.61 -56.09 -10.13
C TYR A 5 34.33 -56.18 -10.94
N GLN A 6 33.18 -56.32 -10.24
CA GLN A 6 31.87 -56.19 -10.83
C GLN A 6 30.90 -55.54 -9.84
N TRP A 7 30.36 -54.39 -10.22
CA TRP A 7 29.44 -53.64 -9.40
C TRP A 7 27.99 -54.07 -9.65
N TYR A 8 27.23 -54.06 -8.58
CA TYR A 8 25.81 -54.39 -8.54
C TYR A 8 25.02 -53.30 -7.83
N ARG A 9 23.73 -53.19 -8.18
CA ARG A 9 22.78 -52.28 -7.52
C ARG A 9 21.57 -53.07 -7.04
N ASN A 10 20.91 -52.54 -5.97
CA ASN A 10 19.70 -53.11 -5.42
C ASN A 10 18.81 -51.96 -4.89
N SER A 11 17.50 -52.15 -4.86
CA SER A 11 16.54 -51.26 -4.21
C SER A 11 16.43 -51.47 -2.69
N THR A 12 17.02 -52.56 -2.18
CA THR A 12 17.03 -52.93 -0.75
C THR A 12 18.46 -53.16 -0.28
N ASN A 13 18.69 -53.03 1.05
CA ASN A 13 19.96 -53.33 1.69
C ASN A 13 20.26 -54.83 1.69
N SER A 14 20.44 -55.41 0.52
CA SER A 14 20.64 -56.85 0.32
C SER A 14 21.53 -57.09 -0.92
N THR A 15 22.28 -58.20 -0.88
CA THR A 15 23.01 -58.70 -2.03
C THR A 15 22.21 -59.69 -2.84
N THR A 16 21.04 -60.14 -2.36
CA THR A 16 20.14 -61.04 -3.08
C THR A 16 19.27 -60.27 -4.08
N SER A 17 18.93 -60.88 -5.21
CA SER A 17 18.09 -60.27 -6.27
C SER A 17 18.61 -58.95 -6.80
N SER A 18 19.93 -58.73 -6.79
CA SER A 18 20.58 -57.54 -7.24
C SER A 18 20.70 -57.49 -8.75
N THR A 19 20.70 -56.30 -9.33
CA THR A 19 20.94 -56.07 -10.74
C THR A 19 22.45 -55.79 -11.00
N LEU A 20 23.04 -56.58 -11.91
CA LEU A 20 24.39 -56.34 -12.39
C LEU A 20 24.45 -54.98 -13.15
N ILE A 21 25.49 -54.21 -12.92
CA ILE A 21 25.74 -52.97 -13.66
C ILE A 21 26.70 -53.29 -14.79
N THR A 22 26.15 -53.34 -16.01
CA THR A 22 26.90 -53.71 -17.20
C THR A 22 28.08 -52.75 -17.42
N GLY A 23 29.29 -53.30 -17.59
CA GLY A 23 30.51 -52.48 -17.85
C GLY A 23 31.13 -51.85 -16.61
N ALA A 24 30.56 -51.97 -15.43
CA ALA A 24 31.12 -51.44 -14.18
C ALA A 24 32.16 -52.44 -13.61
N THR A 25 33.34 -52.52 -14.22
CA THR A 25 34.40 -53.50 -13.93
C THR A 25 35.68 -52.86 -13.37
N ASN A 26 35.65 -51.56 -13.03
CA ASN A 26 36.76 -50.89 -12.36
C ASN A 26 36.70 -51.01 -10.84
N ALA A 27 37.80 -50.80 -10.17
CA ALA A 27 37.86 -50.76 -8.71
C ALA A 27 36.96 -49.65 -8.07
N SER A 28 36.61 -48.63 -8.85
CA SER A 28 35.68 -47.53 -8.47
C SER A 28 34.50 -47.49 -9.44
N TYR A 29 33.36 -47.09 -8.94
CA TYR A 29 32.13 -46.85 -9.70
C TYR A 29 31.46 -45.55 -9.26
N THR A 30 31.05 -44.70 -10.19
CA THR A 30 30.31 -43.49 -9.92
C THR A 30 28.83 -43.75 -10.24
N PRO A 31 27.95 -43.80 -9.21
CA PRO A 31 26.53 -43.98 -9.42
C PRO A 31 25.90 -42.81 -10.21
N PRO A 32 24.90 -43.06 -11.05
CA PRO A 32 24.15 -41.99 -11.71
C PRO A 32 23.26 -41.24 -10.73
N SER A 33 23.12 -39.93 -10.98
CA SER A 33 22.23 -39.01 -10.19
C SER A 33 21.00 -38.54 -10.97
N THR A 34 20.59 -39.25 -12.02
CA THR A 34 19.51 -38.82 -12.94
C THR A 34 18.12 -39.11 -12.44
N GLY A 35 17.95 -39.82 -11.33
CA GLY A 35 16.65 -40.13 -10.74
C GLY A 35 16.71 -40.07 -9.22
N ALA A 36 15.77 -39.34 -8.61
CA ALA A 36 15.66 -39.30 -7.15
C ALA A 36 15.24 -40.66 -6.57
N GLY A 37 15.83 -41.02 -5.45
CA GLY A 37 15.55 -42.28 -4.76
C GLY A 37 16.73 -42.82 -3.98
N LEU A 38 16.51 -44.00 -3.40
CA LEU A 38 17.49 -44.75 -2.62
C LEU A 38 17.98 -45.93 -3.46
N THR A 39 19.30 -46.08 -3.59
CA THR A 39 19.90 -47.21 -4.29
C THR A 39 21.10 -47.72 -3.50
N TYR A 40 21.13 -49.00 -3.30
CA TYR A 40 22.24 -49.71 -2.63
C TYR A 40 23.18 -50.29 -3.64
N TYR A 41 24.47 -50.14 -3.39
CA TYR A 41 25.56 -50.62 -4.27
C TYR A 41 26.55 -51.48 -3.51
N TYR A 42 27.09 -52.48 -4.20
CA TYR A 42 28.18 -53.31 -3.67
C TYR A 42 29.02 -53.83 -4.85
N CYS A 43 30.22 -54.28 -4.56
CA CYS A 43 31.14 -54.84 -5.55
C CYS A 43 31.51 -56.25 -5.20
N ILE A 44 31.53 -57.11 -6.19
CA ILE A 44 32.12 -58.45 -6.06
C ILE A 44 33.53 -58.36 -6.68
N VAL A 45 34.51 -58.75 -5.88
CA VAL A 45 35.94 -58.78 -6.29
C VAL A 45 36.36 -60.26 -6.43
N SER A 46 36.91 -60.56 -7.59
CA SER A 46 37.39 -61.92 -7.93
C SER A 46 38.87 -61.90 -8.35
N ALA A 47 39.57 -62.93 -8.12
CA ALA A 47 40.92 -63.14 -8.59
C ALA A 47 40.96 -64.03 -9.82
N SER A 48 41.83 -63.74 -10.76
CA SER A 48 41.97 -64.44 -12.05
C SER A 48 42.69 -65.77 -11.94
N GLY A 49 42.96 -66.29 -10.74
CA GLY A 49 43.66 -67.57 -10.52
C GLY A 49 42.67 -68.71 -10.19
N ASN A 50 42.98 -69.92 -10.59
CA ASN A 50 42.19 -71.10 -10.23
C ASN A 50 42.11 -71.33 -8.71
N GLY A 51 40.91 -71.57 -8.20
CA GLY A 51 40.69 -71.91 -6.79
C GLY A 51 40.50 -70.74 -5.81
N CYS A 52 40.48 -69.50 -6.31
CA CYS A 52 40.19 -68.33 -5.46
C CYS A 52 38.69 -68.08 -5.43
N THR A 53 38.14 -67.93 -4.19
CA THR A 53 36.73 -67.53 -4.01
C THR A 53 36.58 -66.00 -4.14
N SER A 54 35.50 -65.54 -4.75
CA SER A 54 35.18 -64.13 -4.80
C SER A 54 34.73 -63.57 -3.45
N VAL A 55 34.96 -62.30 -3.22
CA VAL A 55 34.60 -61.57 -1.98
C VAL A 55 33.62 -60.44 -2.34
N THR A 56 32.58 -60.32 -1.53
CA THR A 56 31.60 -59.26 -1.69
C THR A 56 31.93 -58.11 -0.70
N SER A 57 31.92 -56.87 -1.20
CA SER A 57 32.10 -55.71 -0.32
C SER A 57 30.89 -55.47 0.59
N SER A 58 31.06 -54.60 1.56
CA SER A 58 29.93 -54.02 2.27
C SER A 58 29.03 -53.26 1.29
N ILE A 59 27.74 -53.17 1.65
CA ILE A 59 26.74 -52.45 0.89
C ILE A 59 26.81 -50.96 1.27
N VAL A 60 26.79 -50.08 0.28
CA VAL A 60 26.73 -48.62 0.46
C VAL A 60 25.40 -48.11 -0.10
N LEU A 61 24.73 -47.23 0.69
CA LEU A 61 23.55 -46.50 0.27
C LEU A 61 23.94 -45.21 -0.42
N VAL A 62 23.36 -44.96 -1.58
CA VAL A 62 23.40 -43.67 -2.28
C VAL A 62 21.96 -43.16 -2.34
N THR A 63 21.77 -41.95 -1.82
CA THR A 63 20.49 -41.24 -1.87
C THR A 63 20.59 -40.10 -2.84
N VAL A 64 19.79 -40.13 -3.89
CA VAL A 64 19.62 -39.03 -4.83
C VAL A 64 18.32 -38.29 -4.45
N VAL A 65 18.44 -37.02 -4.12
CA VAL A 65 17.29 -36.19 -3.74
C VAL A 65 16.81 -35.37 -4.95
N ALA A 66 15.51 -35.12 -5.01
CA ALA A 66 14.95 -34.28 -6.04
C ALA A 66 15.30 -32.81 -5.81
N ASP A 67 15.48 -32.07 -6.88
CA ASP A 67 15.62 -30.63 -6.81
C ASP A 67 14.38 -29.97 -6.17
N PRO A 68 14.53 -28.78 -5.53
CA PRO A 68 13.40 -27.99 -5.11
C PRO A 68 12.44 -27.68 -6.25
N THR A 69 11.15 -27.77 -5.98
CA THR A 69 10.08 -27.40 -6.93
C THR A 69 9.08 -26.52 -6.23
N ILE A 70 8.80 -25.33 -6.80
CA ILE A 70 7.79 -24.43 -6.27
C ILE A 70 6.41 -24.91 -6.70
N THR A 71 5.59 -25.28 -5.74
CA THR A 71 4.22 -25.83 -5.95
C THR A 71 3.15 -24.75 -5.86
N VAL A 72 3.39 -23.66 -5.10
CA VAL A 72 2.52 -22.48 -5.04
C VAL A 72 3.37 -21.24 -5.30
N GLN A 73 2.99 -20.51 -6.34
CA GLN A 73 3.65 -19.25 -6.73
C GLN A 73 3.13 -18.10 -5.87
N PRO A 74 3.94 -17.05 -5.65
CA PRO A 74 3.46 -15.83 -5.01
C PRO A 74 2.40 -15.16 -5.87
N THR A 75 1.48 -14.42 -5.22
CA THR A 75 0.42 -13.67 -5.88
C THR A 75 0.66 -12.18 -5.76
N ALA A 76 0.24 -11.41 -6.77
CA ALA A 76 0.37 -9.96 -6.76
C ALA A 76 -0.45 -9.33 -5.62
N ILE A 77 0.07 -8.26 -5.05
CA ILE A 77 -0.55 -7.51 -3.95
C ILE A 77 -0.81 -6.08 -4.42
N THR A 78 -2.02 -5.58 -4.10
CA THR A 78 -2.32 -4.15 -4.13
C THR A 78 -2.74 -3.75 -2.72
N GLN A 79 -2.03 -2.79 -2.13
CA GLN A 79 -2.29 -2.31 -0.78
C GLN A 79 -2.01 -0.82 -0.68
N CYS A 80 -2.54 -0.18 0.35
CA CYS A 80 -2.26 1.23 0.64
C CYS A 80 -0.98 1.40 1.45
N ILE A 81 -0.46 2.61 1.53
CA ILE A 81 0.64 2.94 2.46
C ILE A 81 0.28 2.44 3.87
N GLY A 82 1.22 1.75 4.50
CA GLY A 82 1.03 1.11 5.81
C GLY A 82 0.40 -0.29 5.77
N GLY A 83 0.08 -0.82 4.58
CA GLY A 83 -0.43 -2.19 4.44
C GLY A 83 0.61 -3.24 4.84
N THR A 84 0.13 -4.39 5.32
CA THR A 84 0.98 -5.47 5.88
C THR A 84 0.78 -6.81 5.17
N SER A 85 0.28 -6.79 3.94
CA SER A 85 0.08 -8.02 3.15
C SER A 85 1.41 -8.69 2.84
N ALA A 86 1.45 -10.02 2.96
CA ALA A 86 2.66 -10.80 2.74
C ALA A 86 2.60 -11.61 1.45
N LEU A 87 3.73 -11.73 0.79
CA LEU A 87 4.00 -12.70 -0.28
C LEU A 87 4.31 -14.07 0.34
N SER A 88 3.97 -15.15 -0.34
CA SER A 88 4.30 -16.49 0.08
C SER A 88 4.61 -17.41 -1.08
N VAL A 89 5.47 -18.38 -0.87
CA VAL A 89 5.75 -19.48 -1.78
C VAL A 89 5.63 -20.80 -1.02
N THR A 90 5.20 -21.86 -1.71
CA THR A 90 5.29 -23.24 -1.20
C THR A 90 6.18 -24.03 -2.14
N ALA A 91 7.09 -24.79 -1.58
CA ALA A 91 8.00 -25.63 -2.35
C ALA A 91 8.13 -27.02 -1.73
N THR A 92 8.49 -27.99 -2.55
CA THR A 92 8.74 -29.40 -2.18
C THR A 92 10.05 -29.87 -2.83
N GLY A 93 10.53 -31.06 -2.44
CA GLY A 93 11.82 -31.56 -2.86
C GLY A 93 12.96 -30.97 -2.03
N GLY A 94 14.18 -31.15 -2.47
CA GLY A 94 15.37 -30.57 -1.84
C GLY A 94 15.56 -30.97 -0.38
N THR A 95 16.42 -31.95 -0.09
CA THR A 95 16.73 -32.38 1.27
C THR A 95 18.18 -32.01 1.61
N PRO A 96 18.54 -31.91 2.91
CA PRO A 96 17.73 -32.14 4.11
C PRO A 96 16.75 -31.01 4.43
N SER A 97 16.93 -29.78 3.92
CA SER A 97 16.02 -28.68 4.18
C SER A 97 16.00 -27.68 3.02
N LEU A 98 14.89 -26.97 2.89
CA LEU A 98 14.75 -25.85 1.94
C LEU A 98 15.21 -24.53 2.61
N THR A 99 15.87 -23.72 1.81
CA THR A 99 16.24 -22.34 2.13
C THR A 99 15.59 -21.42 1.12
N TYR A 100 15.28 -20.19 1.56
CA TYR A 100 14.59 -19.19 0.75
C TYR A 100 15.41 -17.92 0.72
N GLN A 101 15.33 -17.18 -0.36
CA GLN A 101 15.83 -15.82 -0.48
C GLN A 101 14.90 -15.02 -1.37
N TRP A 102 14.33 -13.94 -0.84
CA TRP A 102 13.53 -13.01 -1.61
C TRP A 102 14.39 -11.94 -2.25
N PHE A 103 13.97 -11.53 -3.44
CA PHE A 103 14.61 -10.50 -4.25
C PHE A 103 13.57 -9.45 -4.64
N SER A 104 14.02 -8.19 -4.78
CA SER A 104 13.24 -7.09 -5.34
C SER A 104 13.79 -6.68 -6.70
N ASN A 105 12.89 -6.22 -7.59
CA ASN A 105 13.23 -5.77 -8.93
C ASN A 105 12.35 -4.59 -9.32
N LEU A 106 12.86 -3.68 -10.15
CA LEU A 106 12.08 -2.57 -10.71
C LEU A 106 11.33 -2.96 -12.00
N SER A 107 11.66 -4.11 -12.58
CA SER A 107 10.99 -4.68 -13.76
C SER A 107 10.32 -6.00 -13.40
N ASN A 108 9.30 -6.40 -14.18
CA ASN A 108 8.63 -7.69 -14.05
C ASN A 108 9.54 -8.82 -14.55
N SER A 109 10.56 -9.12 -13.77
CA SER A 109 11.56 -10.15 -14.08
C SER A 109 11.95 -10.87 -12.78
N ASN A 110 12.12 -12.19 -12.89
CA ASN A 110 12.59 -13.05 -11.81
C ASN A 110 14.11 -13.31 -11.89
N SER A 111 14.84 -12.42 -12.53
CA SER A 111 16.29 -12.44 -12.64
C SER A 111 16.87 -11.03 -12.55
N GLY A 112 18.12 -10.92 -12.08
CA GLY A 112 18.83 -9.63 -11.98
C GLY A 112 18.32 -8.69 -10.90
N GLY A 113 17.43 -9.14 -10.00
CA GLY A 113 16.97 -8.35 -8.85
C GLY A 113 18.01 -8.30 -7.74
N SER A 114 17.76 -7.41 -6.76
CA SER A 114 18.59 -7.26 -5.56
C SER A 114 18.07 -8.16 -4.43
N ALA A 115 18.96 -8.93 -3.82
CA ALA A 115 18.62 -9.76 -2.67
C ALA A 115 18.18 -8.88 -1.48
N ILE A 116 17.10 -9.25 -0.82
CA ILE A 116 16.57 -8.54 0.35
C ILE A 116 17.19 -9.14 1.60
N THR A 117 18.01 -8.37 2.29
CA THR A 117 18.71 -8.84 3.51
C THR A 117 17.70 -9.33 4.55
N GLY A 118 17.91 -10.56 5.05
CA GLY A 118 17.08 -11.18 6.08
C GLY A 118 15.75 -11.75 5.59
N ALA A 119 15.38 -11.61 4.31
CA ALA A 119 14.17 -12.19 3.75
C ALA A 119 14.39 -13.66 3.33
N THR A 120 14.56 -14.53 4.34
CA THR A 120 14.98 -15.94 4.17
C THR A 120 13.89 -16.95 4.57
N SER A 121 12.64 -16.50 4.73
CA SER A 121 11.50 -17.37 5.03
C SER A 121 10.67 -17.63 3.77
N SER A 122 9.80 -18.64 3.80
CA SER A 122 8.82 -18.92 2.74
C SER A 122 7.79 -17.79 2.54
N THR A 123 7.73 -16.86 3.50
CA THR A 123 6.89 -15.66 3.44
C THR A 123 7.76 -14.41 3.55
N TYR A 124 7.31 -13.33 2.92
CA TYR A 124 7.95 -12.01 3.00
C TYR A 124 6.90 -10.92 2.98
N THR A 125 7.00 -9.95 3.90
CA THR A 125 6.14 -8.75 3.91
C THR A 125 6.89 -7.58 3.30
N PRO A 126 6.52 -7.14 2.08
CA PRO A 126 7.15 -6.00 1.43
C PRO A 126 6.92 -4.69 2.19
N SER A 127 7.87 -3.77 2.12
CA SER A 127 7.68 -2.41 2.65
C SER A 127 6.55 -1.70 1.89
N SER A 128 5.67 -1.05 2.64
CA SER A 128 4.55 -0.26 2.13
C SER A 128 4.62 1.22 2.54
N LEU A 129 5.81 1.72 2.89
CA LEU A 129 6.01 3.10 3.36
C LEU A 129 5.97 4.13 2.22
N VAL A 130 6.25 3.71 0.99
CA VAL A 130 6.31 4.58 -0.19
C VAL A 130 5.42 4.00 -1.28
N ALA A 131 4.58 4.86 -1.87
CA ALA A 131 3.73 4.47 -3.00
C ALA A 131 4.58 4.15 -4.24
N GLY A 132 4.13 3.17 -5.01
CA GLY A 132 4.81 2.73 -6.22
C GLY A 132 4.60 1.26 -6.50
N THR A 133 5.26 0.76 -7.53
CA THR A 133 5.24 -0.66 -7.91
C THR A 133 6.65 -1.22 -7.83
N VAL A 134 6.79 -2.32 -7.09
CA VAL A 134 8.02 -3.11 -7.02
C VAL A 134 7.67 -4.56 -7.29
N TYR A 135 8.54 -5.26 -8.01
CA TYR A 135 8.37 -6.67 -8.30
C TYR A 135 9.22 -7.51 -7.36
N TYR A 136 8.70 -8.66 -6.98
CA TYR A 136 9.37 -9.56 -6.05
C TYR A 136 9.33 -10.99 -6.57
N TYR A 137 10.40 -11.74 -6.30
CA TYR A 137 10.48 -13.17 -6.55
C TYR A 137 11.30 -13.85 -5.46
N CYS A 138 11.15 -15.17 -5.34
CA CYS A 138 11.85 -15.97 -4.35
C CYS A 138 12.69 -17.03 -5.04
N VAL A 139 13.93 -17.19 -4.62
CA VAL A 139 14.78 -18.33 -4.98
C VAL A 139 14.74 -19.32 -3.83
N VAL A 140 14.39 -20.56 -4.15
CA VAL A 140 14.32 -21.68 -3.21
C VAL A 140 15.45 -22.64 -3.53
N SER A 141 16.29 -22.93 -2.55
CA SER A 141 17.45 -23.81 -2.69
C SER A 141 17.37 -24.93 -1.64
N ALA A 142 17.96 -26.08 -1.96
CA ALA A 142 18.20 -27.12 -0.97
C ALA A 142 19.52 -26.86 -0.26
N SER A 143 19.63 -27.30 0.99
CA SER A 143 20.86 -27.21 1.77
C SER A 143 21.85 -28.35 1.48
N GLY A 144 21.46 -29.35 0.65
CA GLY A 144 22.34 -30.44 0.21
C GLY A 144 23.13 -30.06 -1.06
N ASP A 145 24.31 -30.66 -1.21
CA ASP A 145 25.17 -30.44 -2.37
C ASP A 145 24.52 -30.98 -3.66
N GLY A 146 24.72 -30.26 -4.75
CA GLY A 146 24.39 -30.69 -6.10
C GLY A 146 22.93 -30.47 -6.55
N CYS A 147 22.05 -29.97 -5.68
CA CYS A 147 20.69 -29.62 -6.08
C CYS A 147 20.65 -28.28 -6.81
N ALA A 148 19.89 -28.19 -7.90
CA ALA A 148 19.57 -26.92 -8.54
C ALA A 148 18.59 -26.12 -7.68
N SER A 149 18.59 -24.80 -7.81
CA SER A 149 17.58 -23.95 -7.16
C SER A 149 16.37 -23.75 -8.06
N ALA A 150 15.20 -23.53 -7.45
CA ALA A 150 13.96 -23.12 -8.12
C ALA A 150 13.70 -21.63 -7.90
N THR A 151 13.33 -20.93 -8.96
CA THR A 151 12.99 -19.50 -8.89
C THR A 151 11.50 -19.32 -9.16
N SER A 152 10.81 -18.53 -8.32
CA SER A 152 9.40 -18.22 -8.49
C SER A 152 9.16 -17.25 -9.65
N ASN A 153 7.91 -17.12 -10.06
CA ASN A 153 7.49 -16.01 -10.90
C ASN A 153 7.72 -14.68 -10.16
N ALA A 154 8.01 -13.63 -10.93
CA ALA A 154 7.98 -12.28 -10.42
C ALA A 154 6.54 -11.82 -10.29
N VAL A 155 6.20 -11.14 -9.17
CA VAL A 155 4.87 -10.59 -8.93
C VAL A 155 4.96 -9.14 -8.52
N ALA A 156 3.98 -8.34 -8.96
CA ALA A 156 3.89 -6.93 -8.59
C ALA A 156 3.35 -6.77 -7.17
N VAL A 157 3.98 -5.89 -6.40
CA VAL A 157 3.42 -5.29 -5.20
C VAL A 157 3.19 -3.81 -5.49
N ILE A 158 1.93 -3.40 -5.50
CA ILE A 158 1.51 -2.03 -5.77
C ILE A 158 1.12 -1.39 -4.45
N VAL A 159 1.87 -0.38 -4.03
CA VAL A 159 1.54 0.44 -2.87
C VAL A 159 0.89 1.72 -3.37
N GLN A 160 -0.37 1.91 -2.99
CA GLN A 160 -1.18 3.04 -3.40
C GLN A 160 -0.98 4.22 -2.46
N THR A 161 -1.07 5.46 -3.00
CA THR A 161 -0.95 6.69 -2.23
C THR A 161 -2.13 6.84 -1.27
N THR A 162 -1.88 7.48 -0.11
CA THR A 162 -2.97 8.01 0.72
C THR A 162 -3.67 9.14 -0.03
N PRO A 163 -5.01 9.19 0.01
CA PRO A 163 -5.73 10.28 -0.61
C PRO A 163 -5.45 11.62 0.08
N SER A 164 -5.49 12.70 -0.69
CA SER A 164 -5.45 14.07 -0.22
C SER A 164 -6.73 14.79 -0.65
N ALA A 165 -7.28 15.63 0.20
CA ALA A 165 -8.45 16.45 -0.14
C ALA A 165 -8.06 17.66 -1.04
N GLY A 166 -6.78 17.85 -1.29
CA GLY A 166 -6.29 19.06 -1.98
C GLY A 166 -6.39 20.28 -1.07
N THR A 167 -6.27 21.46 -1.66
CA THR A 167 -6.33 22.74 -0.94
C THR A 167 -7.51 23.57 -1.38
N ILE A 168 -8.15 24.21 -0.40
CA ILE A 168 -9.16 25.22 -0.58
C ILE A 168 -8.65 26.49 0.10
N GLY A 169 -9.10 27.65 -0.35
CA GLY A 169 -8.68 28.90 0.26
C GLY A 169 -9.37 30.10 -0.40
N SER A 170 -9.11 31.29 0.12
CA SER A 170 -9.72 32.58 -0.20
C SER A 170 -10.99 32.85 0.60
N ASP A 171 -10.77 33.36 1.79
CA ASP A 171 -11.83 33.87 2.65
C ASP A 171 -12.64 34.97 1.97
N GLN A 172 -13.90 35.07 2.32
CA GLN A 172 -14.83 36.06 1.81
C GLN A 172 -15.40 36.88 2.96
N THR A 173 -15.75 38.12 2.67
CA THR A 173 -16.52 38.96 3.57
C THR A 173 -17.77 39.45 2.85
N ILE A 174 -18.93 39.22 3.44
CA ILE A 174 -20.22 39.60 2.90
C ILE A 174 -21.01 40.45 3.92
N CYS A 175 -22.00 41.17 3.45
CA CYS A 175 -22.96 41.82 4.31
C CYS A 175 -23.89 40.80 4.96
N TYR A 176 -24.53 41.18 6.07
CA TYR A 176 -25.62 40.40 6.68
C TYR A 176 -26.67 40.01 5.63
N ASN A 177 -27.10 38.76 5.61
CA ASN A 177 -28.03 38.21 4.64
C ASN A 177 -27.54 38.29 3.18
N GLY A 178 -26.21 38.37 2.96
CA GLY A 178 -25.59 38.43 1.66
C GLY A 178 -25.42 37.07 0.99
N ASP A 179 -24.86 37.11 -0.21
CA ASP A 179 -24.62 35.95 -1.07
C ASP A 179 -23.11 35.75 -1.24
N PRO A 180 -22.51 34.68 -0.68
CA PRO A 180 -21.11 34.38 -0.93
C PRO A 180 -20.90 33.92 -2.37
N ALA A 181 -19.73 34.19 -2.93
CA ALA A 181 -19.38 33.57 -4.20
C ALA A 181 -19.03 32.09 -4.01
N ALA A 182 -19.28 31.30 -5.04
CA ALA A 182 -18.95 29.88 -5.07
C ALA A 182 -17.46 29.63 -4.78
N PHE A 183 -17.18 28.61 -4.02
CA PHE A 183 -15.82 28.24 -3.67
C PHE A 183 -15.12 27.53 -4.83
N THR A 184 -13.89 27.94 -5.11
CA THR A 184 -13.01 27.29 -6.10
C THR A 184 -11.90 26.52 -5.38
N SER A 185 -11.41 25.47 -6.00
CA SER A 185 -10.32 24.66 -5.45
C SER A 185 -8.97 25.26 -5.89
N SER A 186 -8.07 25.53 -4.96
CA SER A 186 -6.67 25.89 -5.30
C SER A 186 -5.91 24.67 -5.83
N SER A 187 -6.19 23.49 -5.29
CA SER A 187 -5.78 22.20 -5.88
C SER A 187 -6.86 21.14 -5.60
N ASN A 188 -7.07 20.27 -6.58
CA ASN A 188 -8.00 19.17 -6.40
C ASN A 188 -7.43 18.08 -5.49
N GLY A 189 -8.28 17.23 -4.95
CA GLY A 189 -7.88 16.03 -4.24
C GLY A 189 -7.17 15.04 -5.15
N THR A 190 -6.30 14.24 -4.57
CA THR A 190 -5.55 13.18 -5.24
C THR A 190 -5.71 11.88 -4.46
N GLY A 191 -5.55 10.75 -5.13
CA GLY A 191 -5.64 9.41 -4.55
C GLY A 191 -5.47 8.35 -5.64
N SER A 192 -5.66 7.11 -5.27
CA SER A 192 -5.49 5.96 -6.19
C SER A 192 -6.78 5.56 -6.89
N GLY A 193 -7.93 6.00 -6.37
CA GLY A 193 -9.26 5.76 -6.94
C GLY A 193 -9.94 7.04 -7.44
N VAL A 194 -11.24 6.96 -7.65
CA VAL A 194 -12.06 8.10 -8.02
C VAL A 194 -12.30 8.99 -6.80
N ILE A 195 -11.84 10.23 -6.87
CA ILE A 195 -12.00 11.16 -5.77
C ILE A 195 -13.46 11.63 -5.67
N SER A 196 -14.05 11.45 -4.52
CA SER A 196 -15.31 12.05 -4.09
C SER A 196 -15.06 13.02 -2.93
N TYR A 197 -15.89 14.05 -2.83
CA TYR A 197 -15.74 15.07 -1.81
C TYR A 197 -16.92 15.09 -0.85
N ILE A 198 -16.67 15.58 0.37
CA ILE A 198 -17.68 15.87 1.39
C ILE A 198 -17.40 17.28 1.89
N TRP A 199 -18.39 18.16 1.81
CA TRP A 199 -18.30 19.49 2.38
C TRP A 199 -18.90 19.51 3.77
N GLN A 200 -18.28 20.28 4.65
CA GLN A 200 -18.73 20.50 6.01
C GLN A 200 -18.68 21.98 6.34
N SER A 201 -19.59 22.43 7.21
CA SER A 201 -19.65 23.80 7.70
C SER A 201 -19.65 23.85 9.23
N SER A 202 -19.16 24.94 9.79
CA SER A 202 -19.13 25.23 11.23
C SER A 202 -19.29 26.72 11.47
N ILE A 203 -20.01 27.08 12.53
CA ILE A 203 -20.15 28.48 12.99
C ILE A 203 -19.21 28.80 14.15
N ASP A 204 -18.54 27.81 14.72
CA ASP A 204 -17.61 27.94 15.85
C ASP A 204 -16.17 27.48 15.51
N ASN A 205 -15.92 27.12 14.27
CA ASN A 205 -14.66 26.57 13.74
C ASN A 205 -14.16 25.31 14.48
N SER A 206 -15.03 24.63 15.20
CA SER A 206 -14.72 23.44 15.99
C SER A 206 -15.63 22.28 15.65
N ASN A 207 -16.93 22.52 15.66
CA ASN A 207 -17.96 21.51 15.40
C ASN A 207 -18.41 21.60 13.95
N PHE A 208 -17.89 20.70 13.09
CA PHE A 208 -18.24 20.67 11.67
C PHE A 208 -19.36 19.68 11.38
N SER A 209 -20.41 20.14 10.72
CA SER A 209 -21.53 19.32 10.25
C SER A 209 -21.45 19.10 8.75
N THR A 210 -21.77 17.89 8.30
CA THR A 210 -21.78 17.53 6.89
C THR A 210 -22.91 18.23 6.15
N ILE A 211 -22.59 18.83 5.01
CA ILE A 211 -23.56 19.44 4.08
C ILE A 211 -24.02 18.34 3.12
N ALA A 212 -25.29 17.97 3.21
CA ALA A 212 -25.84 16.86 2.44
C ALA A 212 -25.74 17.10 0.92
N SER A 213 -25.50 16.03 0.17
CA SER A 213 -25.46 16.02 -1.31
C SER A 213 -24.42 16.92 -1.97
N GLN A 214 -23.44 17.42 -1.22
CA GLN A 214 -22.33 18.23 -1.75
C GLN A 214 -21.08 17.35 -1.91
N ASN A 215 -20.86 16.84 -3.14
CA ASN A 215 -19.81 15.87 -3.45
C ASN A 215 -18.85 16.33 -4.59
N ALA A 216 -18.99 17.58 -5.05
CA ALA A 216 -18.13 18.16 -6.07
C ALA A 216 -16.85 18.79 -5.47
N ALA A 217 -15.84 19.02 -6.31
CA ALA A 217 -14.62 19.72 -5.91
C ALA A 217 -14.86 21.18 -5.51
N THR A 218 -15.94 21.78 -5.99
CA THR A 218 -16.40 23.14 -5.73
C THR A 218 -17.69 23.11 -4.92
N TYR A 219 -17.98 24.17 -4.20
CA TYR A 219 -19.21 24.32 -3.43
C TYR A 219 -19.69 25.77 -3.50
N ASP A 220 -20.96 25.94 -3.68
CA ASP A 220 -21.64 27.24 -3.66
C ASP A 220 -22.44 27.36 -2.34
N PRO A 221 -21.95 28.17 -1.37
CA PRO A 221 -22.69 28.34 -0.13
C PRO A 221 -24.05 28.99 -0.36
N PRO A 222 -25.05 28.74 0.48
CA PRO A 222 -26.36 29.32 0.31
C PRO A 222 -26.33 30.83 0.48
N THR A 223 -27.18 31.51 -0.25
CA THR A 223 -27.48 32.93 -0.06
C THR A 223 -28.13 33.17 1.32
N GLY A 224 -28.05 34.39 1.85
CA GLY A 224 -28.76 34.73 3.06
C GLY A 224 -28.03 34.34 4.35
N LEU A 225 -26.69 34.24 4.33
CA LEU A 225 -25.92 33.98 5.51
C LEU A 225 -26.03 35.14 6.51
N THR A 226 -26.35 34.81 7.76
CA THR A 226 -26.49 35.76 8.87
C THR A 226 -25.39 35.62 9.92
N THR A 227 -24.59 34.57 9.85
CA THR A 227 -23.54 34.25 10.82
C THR A 227 -22.25 33.86 10.06
N THR A 228 -21.10 34.35 10.55
CA THR A 228 -19.80 33.92 10.06
C THR A 228 -19.70 32.41 10.11
N THR A 229 -19.40 31.81 8.95
CA THR A 229 -19.39 30.34 8.77
C THR A 229 -18.07 29.91 8.16
N THR A 230 -17.48 28.90 8.75
CA THR A 230 -16.26 28.26 8.25
C THR A 230 -16.63 26.96 7.52
N TYR A 231 -16.00 26.74 6.39
CA TYR A 231 -16.21 25.56 5.56
C TYR A 231 -14.92 24.75 5.41
N ARG A 232 -15.04 23.43 5.29
CA ARG A 232 -13.93 22.55 4.96
C ARG A 232 -14.39 21.47 3.98
N ARG A 233 -13.44 20.96 3.22
CA ARG A 233 -13.65 19.86 2.27
C ARG A 233 -12.85 18.65 2.72
N LEU A 234 -13.50 17.49 2.71
CA LEU A 234 -12.88 16.20 2.90
C LEU A 234 -12.89 15.46 1.57
N ALA A 235 -11.94 14.55 1.35
CA ALA A 235 -11.92 13.68 0.19
C ALA A 235 -11.83 12.21 0.58
N ASN A 236 -12.41 11.38 -0.28
CA ASN A 236 -12.35 9.93 -0.23
C ASN A 236 -12.07 9.41 -1.64
N ASP A 237 -11.13 8.48 -1.79
CA ASP A 237 -10.84 7.82 -3.08
C ASP A 237 -11.51 6.44 -3.19
N GLY A 238 -12.25 6.00 -2.19
CA GLY A 238 -12.92 4.70 -2.15
C GLY A 238 -11.99 3.49 -2.06
N THR A 239 -10.67 3.71 -1.99
CA THR A 239 -9.66 2.66 -2.05
C THR A 239 -8.76 2.65 -0.81
N CYS A 240 -8.10 3.76 -0.51
CA CYS A 240 -7.08 3.83 0.54
C CYS A 240 -7.48 4.59 1.78
N ASN A 241 -8.70 5.06 1.90
CA ASN A 241 -9.19 5.63 3.14
C ASN A 241 -10.57 5.10 3.53
N THR A 242 -10.72 4.73 4.78
CA THR A 242 -12.01 4.39 5.40
C THR A 242 -12.68 5.63 5.99
N THR A 243 -11.87 6.64 6.34
CA THR A 243 -12.33 7.96 6.83
C THR A 243 -11.81 9.03 5.88
N PRO A 244 -12.67 9.92 5.34
CA PRO A 244 -12.25 10.98 4.45
C PRO A 244 -11.19 11.89 5.08
N THR A 245 -10.19 12.27 4.30
CA THR A 245 -9.12 13.19 4.73
C THR A 245 -9.58 14.63 4.65
N VAL A 246 -9.21 15.44 5.63
CA VAL A 246 -9.54 16.88 5.65
C VAL A 246 -8.60 17.63 4.70
N SER A 247 -9.11 18.69 4.06
CA SER A 247 -8.29 19.62 3.26
C SER A 247 -7.26 20.34 4.12
N THR A 248 -6.17 20.81 3.51
CA THR A 248 -5.13 21.61 4.17
C THR A 248 -5.53 23.08 4.33
N GLY A 249 -6.74 23.37 4.62
CA GLY A 249 -7.25 24.72 4.84
C GLY A 249 -8.74 24.72 5.05
N VAL A 250 -9.19 25.82 5.56
CA VAL A 250 -10.60 26.12 5.74
C VAL A 250 -10.94 27.35 4.95
N TRP A 251 -12.21 27.52 4.65
CA TRP A 251 -12.74 28.69 3.96
C TRP A 251 -13.68 29.41 4.90
N GLN A 252 -13.38 30.66 5.25
CA GLN A 252 -14.23 31.44 6.11
C GLN A 252 -15.04 32.46 5.30
N VAL A 253 -16.34 32.46 5.47
CA VAL A 253 -17.23 33.51 5.04
C VAL A 253 -17.57 34.36 6.26
N THR A 254 -16.93 35.52 6.36
CA THR A 254 -17.19 36.48 7.41
C THR A 254 -18.45 37.27 7.08
N VAL A 255 -19.46 37.20 7.95
CA VAL A 255 -20.69 37.99 7.82
C VAL A 255 -20.57 39.22 8.68
N ARG A 256 -20.66 40.40 8.07
CA ARG A 256 -20.69 41.69 8.78
C ARG A 256 -21.95 41.80 9.64
N PRO A 257 -21.89 42.45 10.77
CA PRO A 257 -23.09 42.70 11.59
C PRO A 257 -24.21 43.36 10.80
N GLN A 258 -25.43 43.02 11.08
CA GLN A 258 -26.61 43.67 10.46
C GLN A 258 -26.53 45.17 10.66
N PHE A 259 -26.71 45.92 9.59
CA PHE A 259 -26.78 47.40 9.66
C PHE A 259 -28.09 47.85 10.29
N THR A 260 -27.99 48.75 11.24
CA THR A 260 -29.15 49.41 11.88
C THR A 260 -28.98 50.93 11.73
N SER A 261 -30.02 51.56 11.25
CA SER A 261 -30.02 53.00 10.95
C SER A 261 -29.93 53.91 12.20
N GLY A 262 -30.11 53.34 13.39
CA GLY A 262 -30.29 54.15 14.57
C GLY A 262 -31.68 54.83 14.61
N THR A 263 -31.84 55.74 15.54
CA THR A 263 -33.08 56.51 15.70
C THR A 263 -32.74 58.01 15.91
N ILE A 264 -33.61 58.87 15.43
CA ILE A 264 -33.57 60.29 15.67
C ILE A 264 -34.64 60.68 16.71
N ALA A 265 -34.56 61.85 17.27
CA ALA A 265 -35.60 62.42 18.16
C ALA A 265 -36.96 62.41 17.45
N SER A 266 -37.94 61.78 18.06
CA SER A 266 -39.31 61.66 17.50
C SER A 266 -40.26 62.75 17.95
N THR A 267 -39.85 63.58 18.90
CA THR A 267 -40.65 64.72 19.39
C THR A 267 -40.43 65.91 18.49
N GLY A 268 -41.49 66.33 17.80
CA GLY A 268 -41.46 67.56 17.03
C GLY A 268 -41.32 68.80 17.88
N GLU A 269 -40.90 69.85 17.25
CA GLU A 269 -40.80 71.18 17.87
C GLU A 269 -41.78 72.15 17.22
N THR A 270 -42.42 73.01 18.05
CA THR A 270 -43.27 74.08 17.53
C THR A 270 -42.57 75.40 17.75
N ILE A 271 -42.26 76.07 16.67
CA ILE A 271 -41.54 77.37 16.66
C ILE A 271 -42.36 78.43 15.96
N CYS A 272 -42.15 79.68 16.33
CA CYS A 272 -42.77 80.80 15.61
C CYS A 272 -42.16 81.01 14.23
N TYR A 273 -42.88 81.62 13.33
CA TYR A 273 -42.39 82.00 12.04
C TYR A 273 -41.05 82.80 12.16
N ASN A 274 -40.04 82.47 11.40
CA ASN A 274 -38.68 82.92 11.52
C ASN A 274 -37.95 82.56 12.83
N GLY A 275 -38.48 81.66 13.64
CA GLY A 275 -37.80 81.12 14.79
C GLY A 275 -36.65 80.16 14.35
N ASN A 276 -35.71 79.89 15.27
CA ASN A 276 -34.60 79.00 15.00
C ASN A 276 -34.92 77.63 15.61
N PRO A 277 -35.09 76.57 14.77
CA PRO A 277 -35.35 75.23 15.29
C PRO A 277 -34.13 74.70 16.06
N GLY A 278 -34.43 73.85 17.03
CA GLY A 278 -33.41 73.08 17.73
C GLY A 278 -32.71 72.04 16.82
N ILE A 279 -31.58 71.56 17.26
CA ILE A 279 -30.81 70.55 16.54
C ILE A 279 -31.55 69.21 16.62
N ILE A 280 -31.84 68.64 15.46
CA ILE A 280 -32.34 67.23 15.37
C ILE A 280 -31.13 66.30 15.39
N GLY A 281 -30.97 65.54 16.48
CA GLY A 281 -29.90 64.62 16.69
C GLY A 281 -30.34 63.17 16.78
N SER A 282 -29.41 62.24 16.71
CA SER A 282 -29.66 60.83 16.96
C SER A 282 -29.90 60.57 18.43
N THR A 283 -30.95 59.85 18.79
CA THR A 283 -31.19 59.29 20.10
C THR A 283 -30.54 57.93 20.30
N THR A 284 -30.35 57.20 19.20
CA THR A 284 -29.55 55.95 19.15
C THR A 284 -28.67 56.02 17.92
N ALA A 285 -27.38 55.79 18.09
CA ALA A 285 -26.43 55.78 16.96
C ALA A 285 -26.71 54.59 16.00
N SER A 286 -26.45 54.78 14.72
CA SER A 286 -26.40 53.69 13.75
C SER A 286 -25.27 52.72 14.09
N SER A 287 -25.45 51.42 13.78
CA SER A 287 -24.44 50.40 14.07
C SER A 287 -24.48 49.28 13.03
N GLY A 288 -23.42 48.44 13.00
CA GLY A 288 -23.30 47.32 12.09
C GLY A 288 -22.65 47.73 10.75
N GLY A 289 -22.82 46.92 9.73
CA GLY A 289 -22.20 47.10 8.43
C GLY A 289 -20.67 46.88 8.46
N ASP A 290 -19.93 47.70 7.76
CA ASP A 290 -18.46 47.62 7.64
C ASP A 290 -17.69 48.54 8.60
N GLY A 291 -18.41 49.21 9.50
CA GLY A 291 -17.87 50.16 10.45
C GLY A 291 -17.75 51.62 9.93
N THR A 292 -17.93 51.84 8.60
CA THR A 292 -17.92 53.17 8.03
C THR A 292 -19.36 53.60 7.71
N ILE A 293 -19.96 54.44 8.58
CA ILE A 293 -21.34 54.86 8.45
C ILE A 293 -21.40 56.30 7.91
N THR A 294 -22.14 56.49 6.84
CA THR A 294 -22.47 57.80 6.27
C THR A 294 -23.92 58.11 6.44
N TYR A 295 -24.24 59.37 6.67
CA TYR A 295 -25.60 59.87 6.91
C TYR A 295 -26.02 60.80 5.81
N LYS A 296 -27.27 60.75 5.41
CA LYS A 296 -27.89 61.70 4.51
C LYS A 296 -29.23 62.15 5.10
N TRP A 297 -29.39 63.45 5.26
CA TRP A 297 -30.65 64.05 5.65
C TRP A 297 -31.51 64.28 4.41
N GLN A 298 -32.80 64.06 4.56
CA GLN A 298 -33.80 64.34 3.52
C GLN A 298 -34.92 65.21 4.14
N SER A 299 -35.35 66.23 3.39
CA SER A 299 -36.49 67.12 3.73
C SER A 299 -37.75 66.66 3.02
#